data_6b6af9d7992228e740aef96e6375e39f
#
_entry.id   6b6af9d7992228e740aef96e6375e39f
#
_cell.length_a   1.000
_cell.length_b   1.000
_cell.length_c   1.000
_cell.angle_alpha   90.00
_cell.angle_beta   90.00
_cell.angle_gamma   90.00
#
_symmetry.space_group_name_H-M   'P 1'
#
loop_
_entity.id
_entity.type
_entity.pdbx_description
1 polymer ?
#
loop_
_entity_poly.entity_id
_entity_poly.type
_entity_poly.pdbx_seq_one_letter_code
_entity_poly.pdbx_strand_id
1 'polypeptide(L)'
;MPATSRRRGARSAVPRVLTGTVYVTRQVHFNAAHRLYNPARSRAWNERQYGLCANPRGHGHNYLLEVTVRGEPDPATGYVLDLGELKRILQRTILDPCDHRNLNEEVRFLRGIIPSTENLVLAFWGRIAPEVPPPAVL
;
A
#
# COMPACT_ATOMS: atom_id res chain seq x y z
N MET A 1 48.97 28.33 -39.60
CA MET A 1 48.43 26.97 -39.49
C MET A 1 47.73 26.89 -38.22
N PRO A 2 46.35 26.91 -38.13
CA PRO A 2 45.65 26.74 -36.88
C PRO A 2 45.48 25.23 -36.58
N ALA A 3 45.84 24.85 -35.37
CA ALA A 3 45.70 23.50 -34.84
C ALA A 3 44.21 23.15 -34.61
N THR A 4 43.74 22.15 -35.33
CA THR A 4 42.40 21.58 -35.14
C THR A 4 42.36 20.80 -33.83
N SER A 5 41.74 21.40 -32.81
CA SER A 5 41.38 20.72 -31.56
C SER A 5 40.31 19.67 -31.84
N ARG A 6 40.69 18.38 -31.84
CA ARG A 6 39.77 17.27 -31.85
C ARG A 6 39.06 17.20 -30.48
N ARG A 7 37.81 17.65 -30.42
CA ARG A 7 36.90 17.35 -29.31
C ARG A 7 36.78 15.84 -29.22
N ARG A 8 37.37 15.23 -28.17
CA ARG A 8 37.08 13.84 -27.80
C ARG A 8 35.61 13.80 -27.40
N GLY A 9 34.78 13.16 -28.22
CA GLY A 9 33.40 12.86 -27.87
C GLY A 9 33.39 12.08 -26.58
N ALA A 10 32.70 12.60 -25.55
CA ALA A 10 32.46 11.89 -24.33
C ALA A 10 31.70 10.61 -24.70
N ARG A 11 32.32 9.44 -24.51
CA ARG A 11 31.64 8.16 -24.63
C ARG A 11 30.59 8.16 -23.53
N SER A 12 29.31 8.10 -23.90
CA SER A 12 28.23 7.85 -22.99
C SER A 12 28.54 6.54 -22.23
N ALA A 13 28.83 6.65 -20.94
CA ALA A 13 29.09 5.47 -20.11
C ALA A 13 27.79 4.70 -19.97
N VAL A 14 27.75 3.46 -20.43
CA VAL A 14 26.61 2.57 -20.18
C VAL A 14 26.54 2.33 -18.67
N PRO A 15 25.35 2.51 -18.05
CA PRO A 15 25.21 2.25 -16.62
C PRO A 15 25.60 0.83 -16.26
N ARG A 16 26.28 0.67 -15.13
CA ARG A 16 26.60 -0.66 -14.60
C ARG A 16 25.33 -1.30 -14.05
N VAL A 17 24.98 -2.47 -14.55
CA VAL A 17 23.83 -3.23 -14.07
C VAL A 17 24.19 -3.95 -12.78
N LEU A 18 23.39 -3.76 -11.73
CA LEU A 18 23.41 -4.56 -10.50
C LEU A 18 22.23 -5.53 -10.53
N THR A 19 22.48 -6.76 -10.12
CA THR A 19 21.47 -7.83 -10.05
C THR A 19 21.21 -8.21 -8.61
N GLY A 20 19.99 -8.63 -8.33
CA GLY A 20 19.57 -9.07 -7.01
C GLY A 20 18.15 -8.62 -6.67
N THR A 21 17.47 -9.40 -5.84
CA THR A 21 16.14 -9.06 -5.34
C THR A 21 16.22 -7.97 -4.29
N VAL A 22 15.43 -6.93 -4.46
CA VAL A 22 15.31 -5.80 -3.53
C VAL A 22 13.87 -5.69 -3.06
N TYR A 23 13.70 -5.24 -1.82
CA TYR A 23 12.41 -4.93 -1.21
C TYR A 23 12.32 -3.42 -1.03
N VAL A 24 11.24 -2.83 -1.53
CA VAL A 24 11.02 -1.39 -1.46
C VAL A 24 9.69 -1.15 -0.78
N THR A 25 9.72 -0.40 0.33
CA THR A 25 8.54 -0.13 1.16
C THR A 25 8.11 1.32 1.03
N ARG A 26 6.82 1.52 0.81
CA ARG A 26 6.19 2.82 0.95
C ARG A 26 5.22 2.82 2.12
N GLN A 27 5.30 3.86 2.94
CA GLN A 27 4.42 4.13 4.05
C GLN A 27 3.41 5.23 3.66
N VAL A 28 2.15 5.02 4.00
CA VAL A 28 1.08 6.02 3.91
C VAL A 28 0.23 5.96 5.18
N HIS A 29 -0.49 7.01 5.49
CA HIS A 29 -1.39 7.05 6.63
C HIS A 29 -2.78 7.55 6.22
N PHE A 30 -3.79 7.13 6.96
CA PHE A 30 -5.16 7.60 6.84
C PHE A 30 -5.87 7.51 8.19
N ASN A 31 -6.97 8.23 8.33
CA ASN A 31 -7.80 8.21 9.53
C ASN A 31 -9.14 7.59 9.20
N ALA A 32 -9.59 6.64 10.02
CA ALA A 32 -10.87 6.02 9.81
C ALA A 32 -11.49 5.57 11.12
N ALA A 33 -12.83 5.52 11.16
CA ALA A 33 -13.57 4.92 12.24
C ALA A 33 -13.91 3.46 11.92
N HIS A 34 -14.01 2.64 12.95
CA HIS A 34 -14.50 1.28 12.84
C HIS A 34 -15.12 0.77 14.14
N ARG A 35 -15.71 -0.40 14.03
CA ARG A 35 -16.23 -1.19 15.13
C ARG A 35 -15.89 -2.66 14.90
N LEU A 36 -15.46 -3.37 15.94
CA LEU A 36 -15.35 -4.83 15.90
C LEU A 36 -16.63 -5.44 16.45
N TYR A 37 -17.38 -6.10 15.59
CA TYR A 37 -18.65 -6.70 15.96
C TYR A 37 -19.00 -7.85 15.00
N ASN A 38 -19.34 -9.01 15.57
CA ASN A 38 -19.86 -10.12 14.79
C ASN A 38 -21.39 -10.18 14.92
N PRO A 39 -22.14 -9.87 13.87
CA PRO A 39 -23.60 -9.85 13.92
C PRO A 39 -24.23 -11.25 14.10
N ALA A 40 -23.49 -12.32 13.85
CA ALA A 40 -23.93 -13.69 14.07
C ALA A 40 -23.82 -14.13 15.55
N ARG A 41 -23.33 -13.27 16.43
CA ARG A 41 -23.15 -13.53 17.85
C ARG A 41 -24.00 -12.57 18.70
N SER A 42 -24.29 -12.99 19.93
CA SER A 42 -25.02 -12.13 20.86
C SER A 42 -24.24 -10.87 21.23
N ARG A 43 -24.96 -9.84 21.68
CA ARG A 43 -24.34 -8.62 22.19
C ARG A 43 -23.34 -8.91 23.30
N ALA A 44 -23.75 -9.73 24.28
CA ALA A 44 -22.89 -10.09 25.43
C ALA A 44 -21.62 -10.83 24.99
N TRP A 45 -21.68 -11.66 23.93
CA TRP A 45 -20.50 -12.29 23.37
C TRP A 45 -19.57 -11.25 22.76
N ASN A 46 -20.10 -10.31 21.96
CA ASN A 46 -19.30 -9.26 21.32
C ASN A 46 -18.62 -8.35 22.36
N GLU A 47 -19.35 -7.96 23.41
CA GLU A 47 -18.80 -7.14 24.49
C GLU A 47 -17.66 -7.86 25.25
N ARG A 48 -17.81 -9.18 25.51
CA ARG A 48 -16.73 -9.97 26.13
C ARG A 48 -15.52 -10.14 25.21
N GLN A 49 -15.77 -10.34 23.90
CA GLN A 49 -14.71 -10.64 22.95
C GLN A 49 -13.91 -9.39 22.54
N TYR A 50 -14.60 -8.30 22.31
CA TYR A 50 -14.01 -7.09 21.75
C TYR A 50 -13.93 -5.91 22.71
N GLY A 51 -14.57 -6.00 23.87
CA GLY A 51 -14.57 -4.92 24.85
C GLY A 51 -15.04 -3.59 24.27
N LEU A 52 -14.28 -2.54 24.49
CA LEU A 52 -14.57 -1.19 23.98
C LEU A 52 -14.62 -1.12 22.44
N CYS A 53 -13.94 -2.03 21.75
CA CYS A 53 -13.99 -2.08 20.29
C CYS A 53 -15.36 -2.50 19.74
N ALA A 54 -16.23 -3.09 20.57
CA ALA A 54 -17.61 -3.41 20.23
C ALA A 54 -18.60 -2.25 20.42
N ASN A 55 -18.14 -1.09 20.87
CA ASN A 55 -19.00 0.08 21.09
C ASN A 55 -19.88 0.35 19.86
N PRO A 56 -21.21 0.48 20.01
CA PRO A 56 -22.16 0.69 18.90
C PRO A 56 -21.86 1.89 18.03
N ARG A 57 -21.23 2.92 18.58
CA ARG A 57 -20.85 4.13 17.83
C ARG A 57 -19.47 4.03 17.19
N GLY A 58 -18.76 2.90 17.40
CA GLY A 58 -17.40 2.74 16.91
C GLY A 58 -16.38 3.61 17.63
N HIS A 59 -15.18 3.64 17.09
CA HIS A 59 -14.08 4.50 17.49
C HIS A 59 -13.16 4.72 16.27
N GLY A 60 -12.26 5.69 16.37
CA GLY A 60 -11.36 6.05 15.27
C GLY A 60 -9.90 5.74 15.58
N HIS A 61 -9.14 5.55 14.51
CA HIS A 61 -7.69 5.36 14.55
C HIS A 61 -6.98 6.18 13.49
N ASN A 62 -5.72 6.51 13.79
CA ASN A 62 -4.73 6.87 12.79
C ASN A 62 -4.08 5.58 12.30
N TYR A 63 -4.39 5.19 11.08
CA TYR A 63 -3.81 4.00 10.47
C TYR A 63 -2.50 4.35 9.78
N LEU A 64 -1.52 3.49 9.97
CA LEU A 64 -0.27 3.50 9.25
C LEU A 64 -0.23 2.26 8.37
N LEU A 65 -0.17 2.45 7.06
CA LEU A 65 -0.10 1.37 6.07
C LEU A 65 1.30 1.35 5.45
N GLU A 66 1.99 0.24 5.64
CA GLU A 66 3.25 -0.05 4.97
C GLU A 66 3.02 -1.08 3.88
N VAL A 67 3.46 -0.77 2.68
CA VAL A 67 3.32 -1.62 1.51
C VAL A 67 4.70 -1.86 0.92
N THR A 68 5.08 -3.14 0.85
CA THR A 68 6.37 -3.57 0.35
C THR A 68 6.20 -4.30 -0.98
N VAL A 69 6.92 -3.87 -1.98
CA VAL A 69 7.06 -4.57 -3.26
C VAL A 69 8.47 -5.14 -3.37
N ARG A 70 8.60 -6.29 -4.03
CA ARG A 70 9.90 -6.93 -4.30
C ARG A 70 10.10 -7.12 -5.79
N GLY A 71 11.35 -7.14 -6.19
CA GLY A 71 11.75 -7.43 -7.57
C GLY A 71 13.22 -7.15 -7.79
N GLU A 72 13.66 -7.32 -9.02
CA GLU A 72 15.00 -6.87 -9.45
C GLU A 72 14.90 -5.46 -10.03
N PRO A 73 15.90 -4.59 -9.81
CA PRO A 73 15.91 -3.27 -10.43
C PRO A 73 15.99 -3.38 -11.96
N ASP A 74 15.13 -2.66 -12.65
CA ASP A 74 15.18 -2.52 -14.10
C ASP A 74 16.50 -1.85 -14.51
N PRO A 75 17.28 -2.44 -15.43
CA PRO A 75 18.59 -1.90 -15.82
C PRO A 75 18.54 -0.50 -16.42
N ALA A 76 17.42 -0.09 -17.01
CA ALA A 76 17.27 1.21 -17.64
C ALA A 76 16.93 2.31 -16.62
N THR A 77 16.16 1.99 -15.59
CA THR A 77 15.67 2.96 -14.61
C THR A 77 16.34 2.87 -13.24
N GLY A 78 16.83 1.68 -12.90
CA GLY A 78 17.31 1.34 -11.55
C GLY A 78 16.19 1.10 -10.53
N TYR A 79 14.92 1.02 -10.96
CA TYR A 79 13.76 0.85 -10.08
C TYR A 79 13.25 -0.59 -10.11
N VAL A 80 12.79 -1.09 -8.95
CA VAL A 80 11.86 -2.24 -8.88
C VAL A 80 10.47 -1.77 -9.31
N LEU A 81 10.04 -0.64 -8.78
CA LEU A 81 8.82 0.06 -9.10
C LEU A 81 9.01 1.55 -8.77
N ASP A 82 8.53 2.44 -9.61
CA ASP A 82 8.49 3.86 -9.27
C ASP A 82 7.63 4.08 -8.02
N LEU A 83 8.24 4.65 -6.96
CA LEU A 83 7.54 4.95 -5.70
C LEU A 83 6.41 5.96 -5.88
N GLY A 84 6.47 6.82 -6.90
CA GLY A 84 5.38 7.70 -7.28
C GLY A 84 4.19 6.91 -7.84
N GLU A 85 4.45 5.86 -8.63
CA GLU A 85 3.41 4.95 -9.12
C GLU A 85 2.79 4.17 -7.97
N LEU A 86 3.60 3.60 -7.07
CA LEU A 86 3.09 2.93 -5.88
C LEU A 86 2.22 3.88 -5.04
N LYS A 87 2.61 5.15 -4.88
CA LYS A 87 1.78 6.16 -4.21
C LYS A 87 0.42 6.32 -4.88
N ARG A 88 0.38 6.42 -6.22
CA ARG A 88 -0.88 6.56 -6.97
C ARG A 88 -1.78 5.34 -6.80
N ILE A 89 -1.18 4.14 -6.81
CA ILE A 89 -1.91 2.89 -6.54
C ILE A 89 -2.56 2.95 -5.16
N LEU A 90 -1.78 3.24 -4.11
CA LEU A 90 -2.29 3.29 -2.74
C LEU A 90 -3.35 4.39 -2.55
N GLN A 91 -3.18 5.53 -3.21
CA GLN A 91 -4.15 6.63 -3.16
C GLN A 91 -5.52 6.15 -3.65
N ARG A 92 -5.61 5.63 -4.88
CA ARG A 92 -6.89 5.23 -5.48
C ARG A 92 -7.49 3.97 -4.88
N THR A 93 -6.66 3.01 -4.44
CA THR A 93 -7.15 1.71 -3.95
C THR A 93 -7.55 1.72 -2.49
N ILE A 94 -6.87 2.50 -1.65
CA ILE A 94 -7.02 2.49 -0.20
C ILE A 94 -7.36 3.87 0.38
N LEU A 95 -6.56 4.91 0.07
CA LEU A 95 -6.73 6.20 0.75
C LEU A 95 -8.06 6.87 0.37
N ASP A 96 -8.35 7.00 -0.91
CA ASP A 96 -9.60 7.64 -1.37
C ASP A 96 -10.87 6.96 -0.83
N PRO A 97 -10.96 5.61 -0.78
CA PRO A 97 -12.13 4.96 -0.23
C PRO A 97 -12.19 4.87 1.30
N CYS A 98 -11.05 4.96 2.01
CA CYS A 98 -10.99 4.68 3.45
C CYS A 98 -10.77 5.92 4.32
N ASP A 99 -10.03 6.93 3.82
CA ASP A 99 -9.66 8.07 4.63
C ASP A 99 -10.88 8.91 5.02
N HIS A 100 -10.98 9.26 6.32
CA HIS A 100 -12.12 9.97 6.92
C HIS A 100 -13.47 9.24 6.74
N ARG A 101 -13.46 7.90 6.71
CA ARG A 101 -14.65 7.06 6.56
C ARG A 101 -14.87 6.14 7.75
N ASN A 102 -16.10 5.65 7.86
CA ASN A 102 -16.42 4.49 8.70
C ASN A 102 -16.21 3.21 7.87
N LEU A 103 -15.23 2.39 8.29
CA LEU A 103 -14.84 1.18 7.55
C LEU A 103 -15.95 0.12 7.49
N ASN A 104 -16.86 0.08 8.49
CA ASN A 104 -17.97 -0.86 8.50
C ASN A 104 -19.09 -0.47 7.54
N GLU A 105 -19.32 0.83 7.35
CA GLU A 105 -20.55 1.36 6.75
C GLU A 105 -20.31 1.96 5.37
N GLU A 106 -19.22 2.71 5.20
CA GLU A 106 -18.99 3.54 4.01
C GLU A 106 -18.07 2.89 3.00
N VAL A 107 -17.17 1.98 3.44
CA VAL A 107 -16.16 1.35 2.58
C VAL A 107 -16.72 0.10 1.93
N ARG A 108 -17.09 0.23 0.66
CA ARG A 108 -17.84 -0.79 -0.09
C ARG A 108 -17.18 -2.17 -0.10
N PHE A 109 -15.87 -2.23 -0.29
CA PHE A 109 -15.14 -3.50 -0.36
C PHE A 109 -14.91 -4.18 1.00
N LEU A 110 -15.24 -3.49 2.11
CA LEU A 110 -15.20 -4.03 3.48
C LEU A 110 -16.58 -4.46 3.99
N ARG A 111 -17.64 -4.33 3.22
CA ARG A 111 -18.99 -4.71 3.65
C ARG A 111 -19.06 -6.18 4.03
N GLY A 112 -19.59 -6.45 5.22
CA GLY A 112 -19.71 -7.81 5.76
C GLY A 112 -18.41 -8.37 6.35
N ILE A 113 -17.34 -7.62 6.33
CA ILE A 113 -16.06 -7.98 6.94
C ILE A 113 -15.97 -7.31 8.31
N ILE A 114 -15.56 -8.06 9.34
CA ILE A 114 -15.19 -7.47 10.63
C ILE A 114 -13.83 -6.78 10.41
N PRO A 115 -13.74 -5.44 10.53
CA PRO A 115 -12.53 -4.71 10.15
C PRO A 115 -11.46 -4.76 11.24
N SER A 116 -11.04 -5.98 11.61
CA SER A 116 -9.83 -6.21 12.39
C SER A 116 -8.59 -5.90 11.55
N THR A 117 -7.45 -5.68 12.17
CA THR A 117 -6.19 -5.42 11.48
C THR A 117 -5.86 -6.52 10.46
N GLU A 118 -6.08 -7.78 10.85
CA GLU A 118 -5.82 -8.96 10.00
C GLU A 118 -6.71 -8.97 8.75
N ASN A 119 -8.00 -8.73 8.94
CA ASN A 119 -8.95 -8.68 7.83
C ASN A 119 -8.71 -7.46 6.92
N LEU A 120 -8.30 -6.32 7.49
CA LEU A 120 -7.92 -5.16 6.69
C LEU A 120 -6.69 -5.45 5.84
N VAL A 121 -5.66 -6.13 6.37
CA VAL A 121 -4.48 -6.53 5.59
C VAL A 121 -4.87 -7.41 4.41
N LEU A 122 -5.73 -8.42 4.62
CA LEU A 122 -6.20 -9.31 3.56
C LEU A 122 -7.02 -8.57 2.50
N ALA A 123 -7.93 -7.70 2.94
CA ALA A 123 -8.77 -6.91 2.03
C ALA A 123 -7.92 -5.91 1.22
N PHE A 124 -6.98 -5.23 1.85
CA PHE A 124 -6.08 -4.29 1.19
C PHE A 124 -5.13 -4.99 0.23
N TRP A 125 -4.60 -6.16 0.59
CA TRP A 125 -3.82 -7.00 -0.32
C TRP A 125 -4.60 -7.28 -1.61
N GLY A 126 -5.85 -7.74 -1.49
CA GLY A 126 -6.70 -8.03 -2.64
C GLY A 126 -6.99 -6.82 -3.54
N ARG A 127 -6.88 -5.60 -2.98
CA ARG A 127 -7.05 -4.35 -3.72
C ARG A 127 -5.76 -3.85 -4.37
N ILE A 128 -4.62 -4.04 -3.72
CA ILE A 128 -3.33 -3.49 -4.15
C ILE A 128 -2.62 -4.43 -5.11
N ALA A 129 -2.57 -5.72 -4.80
CA ALA A 129 -1.77 -6.68 -5.56
C ALA A 129 -2.09 -6.73 -7.07
N PRO A 130 -3.36 -6.67 -7.51
CA PRO A 130 -3.68 -6.65 -8.95
C PRO A 130 -3.22 -5.38 -9.68
N GLU A 131 -2.96 -4.31 -8.95
CA GLU A 131 -2.57 -3.01 -9.50
C GLU A 131 -1.05 -2.81 -9.57
N VAL A 132 -0.27 -3.68 -8.90
CA VAL A 132 1.19 -3.65 -8.96
C VAL A 132 1.65 -4.22 -10.30
N PRO A 133 2.30 -3.40 -11.15
CA PRO A 133 2.71 -3.87 -12.46
C PRO A 133 3.86 -4.87 -12.38
N PRO A 134 3.83 -5.95 -13.19
CA PRO A 134 4.97 -6.85 -13.28
C PRO A 134 6.21 -6.11 -13.86
N PRO A 135 7.43 -6.52 -13.53
CA PRO A 135 7.78 -7.73 -12.77
C PRO A 135 7.77 -7.56 -11.24
N ALA A 136 7.42 -6.37 -10.73
CA ALA A 136 7.29 -6.15 -9.29
C ALA A 136 6.16 -7.02 -8.70
N VAL A 137 6.34 -7.48 -7.47
CA VAL A 137 5.38 -8.29 -6.72
C VAL A 137 5.16 -7.68 -5.34
N LEU A 138 3.89 -7.61 -4.91
CA LEU A 138 3.51 -7.19 -3.57
C LEU A 138 3.93 -8.24 -2.54
#